data_be3665dcd9c8fe9da29bf6903d5c1fa7
#
_entry.id   be3665dcd9c8fe9da29bf6903d5c1fa7
#
_cell.length_a   1.000
_cell.length_b   1.000
_cell.length_c   1.000
_cell.angle_alpha   90.00
_cell.angle_beta   90.00
_cell.angle_gamma   90.00
#
_symmetry.space_group_name_H-M   'P 1'
#
loop_
_entity.id
_entity.type
_entity.pdbx_description
1 polymer ?
#
loop_
_entity_poly.entity_id
_entity_poly.type
_entity_poly.pdbx_seq_one_letter_code
_entity_poly.pdbx_strand_id
1 'polypeptide(L)'
;MKPRLVLAGLGHGQLEILDRIEEIQKEYDVVLIGGKRTMYTGAFPQVIAGLMPSATVQSPLEPVAEHVISVDPQEQSVRTENGSFHYDVLVLSTGAKSRGVGTPLKPMSRELLDQIEGSQRVTIVGGGKAGVELAFVCARTKKVTLYASQMLRDVPVWRQKQMERLLVKSGVTVVKKKKDSSGDAFQLDATGVAPVRWWADSGLAVPDAFIETDESLRHRQYKNIYVTGDMASTLSGGVDAVRSGRYVAKRLLNETKRPFRTREAVNILLTTPGRALLTFGQFTWHGRLPYYVKRWIDSRYVRQYK
;
A
#
# COMPACT_ATOMS: atom_id res chain seq x y z
N MET A 1 -21.41 -11.42 -26.51
CA MET A 1 -20.64 -10.28 -25.95
C MET A 1 -19.73 -10.80 -24.85
N LYS A 2 -18.55 -10.23 -24.65
CA LYS A 2 -17.70 -10.57 -23.51
C LYS A 2 -18.30 -10.01 -22.22
N PRO A 3 -18.17 -10.69 -21.07
CA PRO A 3 -18.58 -10.13 -19.79
C PRO A 3 -17.75 -8.88 -19.47
N ARG A 4 -18.38 -7.91 -18.82
CA ARG A 4 -17.74 -6.65 -18.44
C ARG A 4 -16.99 -6.79 -17.11
N LEU A 5 -15.70 -6.52 -17.14
CA LEU A 5 -14.82 -6.47 -15.98
C LEU A 5 -14.54 -4.99 -15.62
N VAL A 6 -14.99 -4.56 -14.45
CA VAL A 6 -14.63 -3.26 -13.91
C VAL A 6 -13.49 -3.41 -12.91
N LEU A 7 -12.40 -2.69 -13.16
CA LEU A 7 -11.23 -2.58 -12.29
C LEU A 7 -11.28 -1.24 -11.56
N ALA A 8 -11.59 -1.24 -10.27
CA ALA A 8 -11.80 -0.03 -9.48
C ALA A 8 -10.59 0.31 -8.62
N GLY A 9 -9.94 1.44 -8.92
CA GLY A 9 -8.72 1.92 -8.29
C GLY A 9 -7.44 1.46 -8.99
N LEU A 10 -6.31 2.13 -8.72
CA LEU A 10 -4.98 1.78 -9.23
C LEU A 10 -4.03 1.43 -8.06
N GLY A 11 -4.48 0.55 -7.17
CA GLY A 11 -3.63 -0.01 -6.12
C GLY A 11 -2.64 -1.05 -6.67
N HIS A 12 -1.67 -1.48 -5.83
CA HIS A 12 -0.67 -2.48 -6.23
C HIS A 12 -1.29 -3.80 -6.71
N GLY A 13 -2.41 -4.22 -6.11
CA GLY A 13 -3.13 -5.39 -6.58
C GLY A 13 -3.65 -5.22 -8.01
N GLN A 14 -4.12 -4.02 -8.35
CA GLN A 14 -4.62 -3.73 -9.69
C GLN A 14 -3.51 -3.71 -10.74
N LEU A 15 -2.32 -3.18 -10.40
CA LEU A 15 -1.16 -3.21 -11.29
C LEU A 15 -0.78 -4.63 -11.69
N GLU A 16 -0.82 -5.57 -10.75
CA GLU A 16 -0.51 -6.98 -11.03
C GLU A 16 -1.57 -7.67 -11.93
N ILE A 17 -2.81 -7.20 -11.89
CA ILE A 17 -3.87 -7.64 -12.81
C ILE A 17 -3.62 -7.03 -14.19
N LEU A 18 -3.29 -5.74 -14.24
CA LEU A 18 -2.99 -5.01 -15.47
C LEU A 18 -1.71 -5.51 -16.17
N ASP A 19 -0.79 -6.14 -15.47
CA ASP A 19 0.38 -6.82 -16.05
C ASP A 19 -0.03 -7.95 -17.04
N ARG A 20 -1.25 -8.46 -16.90
CA ARG A 20 -1.82 -9.49 -17.76
C ARG A 20 -3.03 -8.98 -18.57
N ILE A 21 -3.10 -7.68 -18.81
CA ILE A 21 -4.30 -7.05 -19.41
C ILE A 21 -4.60 -7.58 -20.81
N GLU A 22 -3.59 -7.86 -21.64
CA GLU A 22 -3.78 -8.38 -22.98
C GLU A 22 -4.48 -9.75 -23.00
N GLU A 23 -4.17 -10.60 -22.02
CA GLU A 23 -4.82 -11.90 -21.86
C GLU A 23 -6.25 -11.74 -21.31
N ILE A 24 -6.42 -10.88 -20.32
CA ILE A 24 -7.71 -10.59 -19.71
C ILE A 24 -8.69 -9.97 -20.72
N GLN A 25 -8.22 -9.10 -21.60
CA GLN A 25 -9.04 -8.50 -22.66
C GLN A 25 -9.51 -9.50 -23.71
N LYS A 26 -8.90 -10.69 -23.82
CA LYS A 26 -9.44 -11.76 -24.66
C LYS A 26 -10.75 -12.33 -24.12
N GLU A 27 -10.90 -12.33 -22.78
CA GLU A 27 -12.05 -12.91 -22.07
C GLU A 27 -13.09 -11.86 -21.64
N TYR A 28 -12.66 -10.62 -21.39
CA TYR A 28 -13.49 -9.56 -20.81
C TYR A 28 -13.48 -8.28 -21.62
N ASP A 29 -14.58 -7.51 -21.56
CA ASP A 29 -14.63 -6.08 -21.87
C ASP A 29 -14.18 -5.33 -20.60
N VAL A 30 -12.99 -4.70 -20.63
CA VAL A 30 -12.33 -4.18 -19.42
C VAL A 30 -12.46 -2.68 -19.33
N VAL A 31 -12.96 -2.19 -18.19
CA VAL A 31 -12.99 -0.77 -17.81
C VAL A 31 -12.15 -0.57 -16.57
N LEU A 32 -11.18 0.34 -16.60
CA LEU A 32 -10.41 0.78 -15.44
C LEU A 32 -10.94 2.13 -14.95
N ILE A 33 -11.34 2.22 -13.69
CA ILE A 33 -11.76 3.47 -13.04
C ILE A 33 -10.69 3.87 -12.04
N GLY A 34 -10.12 5.07 -12.21
CA GLY A 34 -9.08 5.59 -11.31
C GLY A 34 -8.04 6.44 -12.01
N GLY A 35 -6.92 6.68 -11.37
CA GLY A 35 -5.81 7.44 -11.95
C GLY A 35 -5.00 6.65 -12.98
N LYS A 36 -4.37 7.35 -13.93
CA LYS A 36 -3.39 6.76 -14.87
C LYS A 36 -2.09 6.37 -14.19
N ARG A 37 -1.73 7.07 -13.14
CA ARG A 37 -0.45 6.91 -12.42
C ARG A 37 -0.67 6.74 -10.93
N THR A 38 0.23 6.00 -10.29
CA THR A 38 0.31 5.85 -8.83
C THR A 38 1.77 5.76 -8.41
N MET A 39 2.05 5.78 -7.11
CA MET A 39 3.41 5.57 -6.59
C MET A 39 3.58 4.17 -6.03
N TYR A 40 4.64 3.51 -6.41
CA TYR A 40 5.03 2.25 -5.78
C TYR A 40 5.53 2.50 -4.37
N THR A 41 4.75 2.10 -3.37
CA THR A 41 5.00 2.42 -1.97
C THR A 41 6.30 1.80 -1.43
N GLY A 42 6.75 0.67 -2.00
CA GLY A 42 8.04 0.05 -1.64
C GLY A 42 9.25 0.92 -1.99
N ALA A 43 9.19 1.68 -3.09
CA ALA A 43 10.26 2.56 -3.54
C ALA A 43 10.18 3.98 -2.97
N PHE A 44 9.06 4.38 -2.36
CA PHE A 44 8.88 5.72 -1.80
C PHE A 44 10.01 6.14 -0.85
N PRO A 45 10.46 5.29 0.12
CA PRO A 45 11.61 5.61 0.95
C PRO A 45 12.92 5.80 0.17
N GLN A 46 13.08 5.13 -0.98
CA GLN A 46 14.27 5.31 -1.83
C GLN A 46 14.28 6.67 -2.51
N VAL A 47 13.12 7.20 -2.90
CA VAL A 47 13.01 8.55 -3.46
C VAL A 47 13.40 9.59 -2.41
N ILE A 48 12.82 9.51 -1.20
CA ILE A 48 13.19 10.40 -0.07
C ILE A 48 14.69 10.34 0.24
N ALA A 49 15.27 9.15 0.14
CA ALA A 49 16.70 8.95 0.41
C ALA A 49 17.63 9.37 -0.74
N GLY A 50 17.10 9.91 -1.85
CA GLY A 50 17.87 10.28 -3.05
C GLY A 50 18.49 9.09 -3.80
N LEU A 51 17.97 7.88 -3.60
CA LEU A 51 18.49 6.63 -4.21
C LEU A 51 17.79 6.27 -5.52
N MET A 52 16.67 6.91 -5.79
CA MET A 52 15.83 6.71 -6.97
C MET A 52 15.18 8.05 -7.35
N PRO A 53 15.11 8.41 -8.64
CA PRO A 53 14.54 9.69 -9.06
C PRO A 53 13.01 9.73 -8.94
N SER A 54 12.34 8.60 -9.08
CA SER A 54 10.88 8.50 -8.99
C SER A 54 10.43 7.08 -8.64
N ALA A 55 9.35 6.98 -7.88
CA ALA A 55 8.63 5.74 -7.63
C ALA A 55 7.31 5.66 -8.40
N THR A 56 7.08 6.56 -9.34
CA THR A 56 5.85 6.59 -10.15
C THR A 56 5.79 5.40 -11.09
N VAL A 57 4.64 4.76 -11.10
CA VAL A 57 4.25 3.67 -11.99
C VAL A 57 2.94 4.02 -12.68
N GLN A 58 2.68 3.46 -13.84
CA GLN A 58 1.49 3.79 -14.63
C GLN A 58 0.73 2.55 -15.11
N SER A 59 -0.54 2.74 -15.36
CA SER A 59 -1.40 1.74 -15.97
C SER A 59 -1.09 1.61 -17.46
N PRO A 60 -0.98 0.39 -18.02
CA PRO A 60 -0.94 0.18 -19.47
C PRO A 60 -2.29 0.50 -20.14
N LEU A 61 -3.39 0.44 -19.39
CA LEU A 61 -4.74 0.74 -19.87
C LEU A 61 -5.09 2.20 -19.58
N GLU A 62 -5.76 2.88 -20.51
CA GLU A 62 -6.30 4.22 -20.27
C GLU A 62 -7.50 4.14 -19.34
N PRO A 63 -7.47 4.82 -18.18
CA PRO A 63 -8.56 4.77 -17.23
C PRO A 63 -9.65 5.79 -17.53
N VAL A 64 -10.85 5.53 -17.04
CA VAL A 64 -11.81 6.57 -16.71
C VAL A 64 -11.26 7.31 -15.48
N ALA A 65 -10.84 8.57 -15.69
CA ALA A 65 -10.12 9.37 -14.68
C ALA A 65 -11.09 9.93 -13.61
N GLU A 66 -11.77 9.05 -12.89
CA GLU A 66 -12.78 9.38 -11.89
C GLU A 66 -12.55 8.57 -10.61
N HIS A 67 -13.17 9.02 -9.51
CA HIS A 67 -13.14 8.31 -8.25
C HIS A 67 -14.40 7.47 -8.05
N VAL A 68 -14.23 6.30 -7.46
CA VAL A 68 -15.36 5.47 -7.02
C VAL A 68 -15.98 6.11 -5.78
N ILE A 69 -17.28 6.43 -5.86
CA ILE A 69 -18.06 6.99 -4.76
C ILE A 69 -18.80 5.88 -4.01
N SER A 70 -19.41 4.94 -4.74
CA SER A 70 -20.14 3.83 -4.16
C SER A 70 -20.21 2.65 -5.14
N VAL A 71 -20.60 1.51 -4.63
CA VAL A 71 -20.94 0.31 -5.40
C VAL A 71 -22.35 -0.09 -5.01
N ASP A 72 -23.18 -0.40 -6.00
CA ASP A 72 -24.43 -1.10 -5.79
C ASP A 72 -24.24 -2.56 -6.21
N PRO A 73 -24.07 -3.50 -5.25
CA PRO A 73 -23.87 -4.90 -5.58
C PRO A 73 -25.11 -5.62 -6.11
N GLN A 74 -26.32 -5.09 -5.85
CA GLN A 74 -27.57 -5.68 -6.34
C GLN A 74 -27.77 -5.34 -7.82
N GLU A 75 -27.59 -4.06 -8.16
CA GLU A 75 -27.66 -3.56 -9.54
C GLU A 75 -26.36 -3.80 -10.32
N GLN A 76 -25.35 -4.42 -9.69
CA GLN A 76 -24.02 -4.66 -10.28
C GLN A 76 -23.43 -3.42 -10.94
N SER A 77 -23.42 -2.31 -10.21
CA SER A 77 -22.94 -1.03 -10.72
C SER A 77 -21.95 -0.36 -9.79
N VAL A 78 -20.96 0.33 -10.40
CA VAL A 78 -20.01 1.21 -9.73
C VAL A 78 -20.39 2.65 -10.07
N ARG A 79 -20.64 3.45 -9.06
CA ARG A 79 -20.95 4.86 -9.21
C ARG A 79 -19.67 5.71 -9.03
N THR A 80 -19.51 6.66 -9.92
CA THR A 80 -18.43 7.65 -9.93
C THR A 80 -19.00 9.07 -9.85
N GLU A 81 -18.16 10.08 -9.93
CA GLU A 81 -18.56 11.48 -9.88
C GLU A 81 -19.48 11.85 -11.05
N ASN A 82 -19.23 11.32 -12.25
CA ASN A 82 -19.92 11.73 -13.47
C ASN A 82 -20.79 10.62 -14.10
N GLY A 83 -20.84 9.41 -13.51
CA GLY A 83 -21.61 8.33 -14.10
C GLY A 83 -21.68 7.05 -13.29
N SER A 84 -22.19 6.02 -13.93
CA SER A 84 -22.29 4.68 -13.38
C SER A 84 -21.85 3.66 -14.42
N PHE A 85 -21.13 2.62 -13.97
CA PHE A 85 -20.58 1.56 -14.81
C PHE A 85 -21.12 0.21 -14.33
N HIS A 86 -21.91 -0.46 -15.18
CA HIS A 86 -22.34 -1.84 -14.90
C HIS A 86 -21.17 -2.81 -15.05
N TYR A 87 -21.18 -3.88 -14.25
CA TYR A 87 -20.18 -4.93 -14.29
C TYR A 87 -20.79 -6.33 -14.17
N ASP A 88 -20.20 -7.29 -14.86
CA ASP A 88 -20.41 -8.72 -14.58
C ASP A 88 -19.42 -9.19 -13.50
N VAL A 89 -18.20 -8.65 -13.53
CA VAL A 89 -17.15 -8.88 -12.53
C VAL A 89 -16.53 -7.56 -12.10
N LEU A 90 -16.36 -7.38 -10.79
CA LEU A 90 -15.73 -6.20 -10.21
C LEU A 90 -14.48 -6.59 -9.44
N VAL A 91 -13.39 -5.83 -9.60
CA VAL A 91 -12.21 -5.93 -8.74
C VAL A 91 -11.96 -4.60 -8.04
N LEU A 92 -12.01 -4.62 -6.72
CA LEU A 92 -11.78 -3.47 -5.87
C LEU A 92 -10.32 -3.41 -5.40
N SER A 93 -9.63 -2.31 -5.70
CA SER A 93 -8.25 -2.02 -5.28
C SER A 93 -8.02 -0.53 -5.02
N THR A 94 -8.99 0.15 -4.41
CA THR A 94 -8.91 1.60 -4.11
C THR A 94 -8.06 1.90 -2.87
N GLY A 95 -7.67 0.86 -2.12
CA GLY A 95 -6.90 1.00 -0.88
C GLY A 95 -7.74 1.49 0.31
N ALA A 96 -7.09 1.70 1.44
CA ALA A 96 -7.67 2.16 2.70
C ALA A 96 -7.10 3.54 3.08
N LYS A 97 -7.80 4.28 3.96
CA LYS A 97 -7.32 5.59 4.46
C LYS A 97 -6.30 5.42 5.58
N SER A 98 -5.48 6.45 5.85
CA SER A 98 -4.65 6.51 7.05
C SER A 98 -5.52 6.56 8.31
N ARG A 99 -5.02 5.95 9.40
CA ARG A 99 -5.79 5.79 10.66
C ARG A 99 -5.69 6.99 11.58
N GLY A 100 -4.54 7.64 11.64
CA GLY A 100 -4.21 8.63 12.64
C GLY A 100 -4.48 10.08 12.23
N VAL A 101 -3.82 11.00 12.91
CA VAL A 101 -3.93 12.43 12.73
C VAL A 101 -2.65 13.00 12.11
N GLY A 102 -2.77 13.99 11.25
CA GLY A 102 -1.68 14.62 10.51
C GLY A 102 -1.80 14.34 9.02
N THR A 103 -0.75 14.62 8.26
CA THR A 103 -0.71 14.34 6.84
C THR A 103 -0.70 12.81 6.63
N PRO A 104 -1.68 12.26 5.93
CA PRO A 104 -1.77 10.82 5.72
C PRO A 104 -0.60 10.33 4.88
N LEU A 105 0.01 9.22 5.31
CA LEU A 105 1.02 8.56 4.52
C LEU A 105 0.43 7.87 3.29
N LYS A 106 -0.84 7.55 3.31
CA LYS A 106 -1.55 6.92 2.19
C LYS A 106 -2.72 7.77 1.72
N PRO A 107 -2.87 7.91 0.39
CA PRO A 107 -1.98 7.40 -0.66
C PRO A 107 -0.64 8.15 -0.69
N MET A 108 0.46 7.43 -0.97
CA MET A 108 1.74 8.06 -1.25
C MET A 108 1.66 8.76 -2.60
N SER A 109 2.02 10.04 -2.64
CA SER A 109 1.87 10.88 -3.82
C SER A 109 3.08 11.79 -4.04
N ARG A 110 3.13 12.47 -5.18
CA ARG A 110 4.16 13.47 -5.47
C ARG A 110 4.05 14.65 -4.52
N GLU A 111 2.83 15.10 -4.24
CA GLU A 111 2.53 16.20 -3.32
C GLU A 111 3.06 15.89 -1.90
N LEU A 112 2.91 14.64 -1.46
CA LEU A 112 3.47 14.20 -0.18
C LEU A 112 5.00 14.24 -0.19
N LEU A 113 5.65 13.84 -1.29
CA LEU A 113 7.11 13.99 -1.44
C LEU A 113 7.53 15.45 -1.36
N ASP A 114 6.87 16.34 -2.08
CA ASP A 114 7.17 17.76 -2.12
C ASP A 114 7.01 18.40 -0.72
N GLN A 115 5.98 18.02 0.04
CA GLN A 115 5.79 18.44 1.43
C GLN A 115 6.94 17.94 2.33
N ILE A 116 7.35 16.68 2.17
CA ILE A 116 8.51 16.14 2.91
C ILE A 116 9.77 16.90 2.49
N GLU A 117 10.02 17.10 1.21
CA GLU A 117 11.20 17.79 0.68
C GLU A 117 11.28 19.23 1.17
N GLY A 118 10.18 19.98 1.17
CA GLY A 118 10.08 21.36 1.63
C GLY A 118 10.20 21.54 3.14
N SER A 119 10.02 20.47 3.92
CA SER A 119 10.04 20.54 5.39
C SER A 119 11.46 20.40 5.94
N GLN A 120 11.88 21.27 6.86
CA GLN A 120 13.14 21.10 7.59
C GLN A 120 13.00 20.16 8.80
N ARG A 121 11.80 20.07 9.37
CA ARG A 121 11.46 19.23 10.52
C ARG A 121 10.29 18.32 10.16
N VAL A 122 10.45 17.03 10.42
CA VAL A 122 9.42 16.03 10.15
C VAL A 122 9.10 15.29 11.45
N THR A 123 7.84 15.32 11.84
CA THR A 123 7.33 14.47 12.90
C THR A 123 6.66 13.25 12.28
N ILE A 124 7.07 12.06 12.70
CA ILE A 124 6.48 10.79 12.25
C ILE A 124 5.76 10.17 13.44
N VAL A 125 4.50 9.81 13.24
CA VAL A 125 3.68 9.14 14.27
C VAL A 125 3.41 7.72 13.82
N GLY A 126 3.93 6.74 14.57
CA GLY A 126 3.78 5.32 14.29
C GLY A 126 5.10 4.57 14.22
N GLY A 127 5.25 3.55 15.06
CA GLY A 127 6.46 2.70 15.17
C GLY A 127 6.45 1.46 14.30
N GLY A 128 5.54 1.36 13.34
CA GLY A 128 5.51 0.26 12.36
C GLY A 128 6.68 0.33 11.38
N LYS A 129 6.75 -0.65 10.49
CA LYS A 129 7.81 -0.76 9.47
C LYS A 129 7.97 0.52 8.66
N ALA A 130 6.85 1.08 8.16
CA ALA A 130 6.88 2.32 7.37
C ALA A 130 7.39 3.53 8.17
N GLY A 131 6.89 3.73 9.40
CA GLY A 131 7.31 4.86 10.24
C GLY A 131 8.79 4.80 10.61
N VAL A 132 9.29 3.63 10.97
CA VAL A 132 10.72 3.42 11.27
C VAL A 132 11.60 3.63 10.04
N GLU A 133 11.22 3.10 8.87
CA GLU A 133 11.94 3.30 7.62
C GLU A 133 11.98 4.78 7.22
N LEU A 134 10.84 5.46 7.26
CA LEU A 134 10.74 6.90 6.98
C LEU A 134 11.59 7.73 7.95
N ALA A 135 11.61 7.38 9.24
CA ALA A 135 12.45 8.07 10.20
C ALA A 135 13.94 7.98 9.83
N PHE A 136 14.43 6.82 9.40
CA PHE A 136 15.81 6.67 8.95
C PHE A 136 16.11 7.45 7.68
N VAL A 137 15.21 7.43 6.68
CA VAL A 137 15.49 8.09 5.41
C VAL A 137 15.35 9.61 5.47
N CYS A 138 14.36 10.11 6.21
CA CYS A 138 14.19 11.55 6.43
C CYS A 138 15.33 12.14 7.27
N ALA A 139 15.84 11.41 8.26
CA ALA A 139 16.94 11.88 9.12
C ALA A 139 18.26 12.12 8.37
N ARG A 140 18.37 11.69 7.11
CA ARG A 140 19.56 11.98 6.29
C ARG A 140 19.74 13.48 5.98
N THR A 141 18.63 14.21 5.91
CA THR A 141 18.61 15.62 5.49
C THR A 141 17.75 16.52 6.37
N LYS A 142 17.01 15.97 7.33
CA LYS A 142 15.99 16.68 8.11
C LYS A 142 16.11 16.39 9.60
N LYS A 143 15.58 17.28 10.44
CA LYS A 143 15.37 17.01 11.87
C LYS A 143 14.11 16.14 12.03
N VAL A 144 14.26 14.95 12.59
CA VAL A 144 13.16 13.97 12.70
C VAL A 144 12.84 13.67 14.14
N THR A 145 11.54 13.69 14.47
CA THR A 145 11.00 13.15 15.71
C THR A 145 10.07 11.99 15.40
N LEU A 146 10.34 10.81 15.97
CA LEU A 146 9.49 9.61 15.84
C LEU A 146 8.73 9.38 17.14
N TYR A 147 7.41 9.49 17.06
CA TYR A 147 6.50 9.12 18.18
C TYR A 147 6.06 7.67 17.99
N ALA A 148 6.47 6.80 18.90
CA ALA A 148 6.16 5.38 18.86
C ALA A 148 6.15 4.77 20.25
N SER A 149 4.97 4.37 20.74
CA SER A 149 4.89 3.63 22.03
C SER A 149 5.63 2.29 21.96
N GLN A 150 5.61 1.65 20.81
CA GLN A 150 6.37 0.44 20.48
C GLN A 150 6.84 0.50 19.03
N MET A 151 8.07 0.06 18.77
CA MET A 151 8.64 0.00 17.44
C MET A 151 8.76 -1.43 16.93
N LEU A 152 8.47 -1.65 15.65
CA LEU A 152 8.69 -2.94 14.96
C LEU A 152 8.16 -4.13 15.80
N ARG A 153 6.89 -4.09 16.18
CA ARG A 153 6.25 -5.06 17.10
C ARG A 153 6.49 -6.53 16.70
N ASP A 154 6.53 -6.81 15.40
CA ASP A 154 6.68 -8.16 14.85
C ASP A 154 8.16 -8.60 14.75
N VAL A 155 9.09 -7.81 15.28
CA VAL A 155 10.53 -8.05 15.21
C VAL A 155 11.06 -8.39 16.61
N PRO A 156 12.03 -9.32 16.76
CA PRO A 156 12.60 -9.68 18.06
C PRO A 156 13.08 -8.48 18.88
N VAL A 157 12.84 -8.49 20.18
CA VAL A 157 13.10 -7.33 21.09
C VAL A 157 14.55 -6.83 21.00
N TRP A 158 15.52 -7.73 20.91
CA TRP A 158 16.92 -7.34 20.77
C TRP A 158 17.18 -6.53 19.48
N ARG A 159 16.48 -6.87 18.40
CA ARG A 159 16.57 -6.14 17.15
C ARG A 159 15.82 -4.82 17.21
N GLN A 160 14.67 -4.76 17.90
CA GLN A 160 13.98 -3.49 18.16
C GLN A 160 14.91 -2.51 18.89
N LYS A 161 15.57 -2.96 19.98
CA LYS A 161 16.56 -2.16 20.72
C LYS A 161 17.73 -1.71 19.85
N GLN A 162 18.21 -2.57 18.95
CA GLN A 162 19.27 -2.20 18.01
C GLN A 162 18.81 -1.11 17.04
N MET A 163 17.61 -1.24 16.45
CA MET A 163 17.07 -0.22 15.55
C MET A 163 16.84 1.11 16.25
N GLU A 164 16.34 1.10 17.49
CA GLU A 164 16.20 2.30 18.31
C GLU A 164 17.54 3.02 18.50
N ARG A 165 18.59 2.29 18.90
CA ARG A 165 19.93 2.87 19.05
C ARG A 165 20.46 3.46 17.72
N LEU A 166 20.20 2.80 16.61
CA LEU A 166 20.61 3.29 15.29
C LEU A 166 19.81 4.53 14.88
N LEU A 167 18.51 4.62 15.18
CA LEU A 167 17.69 5.82 14.96
C LEU A 167 18.27 7.01 15.71
N VAL A 168 18.50 6.85 17.01
CA VAL A 168 19.08 7.90 17.85
C VAL A 168 20.47 8.32 17.34
N LYS A 169 21.32 7.35 16.97
CA LYS A 169 22.64 7.62 16.37
C LYS A 169 22.53 8.33 15.02
N SER A 170 21.44 8.16 14.30
CA SER A 170 21.14 8.85 13.04
C SER A 170 20.53 10.25 13.24
N GLY A 171 20.43 10.74 14.49
CA GLY A 171 19.87 12.05 14.81
C GLY A 171 18.35 12.09 14.97
N VAL A 172 17.67 10.94 15.03
CA VAL A 172 16.23 10.89 15.28
C VAL A 172 15.93 11.02 16.76
N THR A 173 15.06 11.94 17.13
CA THR A 173 14.48 12.00 18.49
C THR A 173 13.38 10.96 18.60
N VAL A 174 13.56 9.93 19.41
CA VAL A 174 12.56 8.87 19.63
C VAL A 174 11.77 9.16 20.91
N VAL A 175 10.44 9.27 20.79
CA VAL A 175 9.53 9.57 21.89
C VAL A 175 8.59 8.38 22.09
N LYS A 176 8.72 7.71 23.25
CA LYS A 176 7.95 6.50 23.61
C LYS A 176 6.58 6.82 24.21
N LYS A 177 5.78 7.61 23.51
CA LYS A 177 4.40 7.90 23.91
C LYS A 177 3.54 8.15 22.68
N LYS A 178 2.20 8.10 22.84
CA LYS A 178 1.29 8.67 21.84
C LYS A 178 1.55 10.16 21.73
N LYS A 179 1.47 10.71 20.53
CA LYS A 179 1.48 12.16 20.34
C LYS A 179 0.05 12.68 20.47
N ASP A 180 -0.13 13.67 21.33
CA ASP A 180 -1.32 14.52 21.31
C ASP A 180 -1.18 15.53 20.16
N SER A 181 -2.28 15.80 19.48
CA SER A 181 -2.33 16.58 18.26
C SER A 181 -2.06 18.07 18.49
N SER A 182 -0.80 18.49 18.60
CA SER A 182 -0.47 19.92 18.49
C SER A 182 1.03 20.14 18.30
N GLY A 183 1.42 20.97 17.32
CA GLY A 183 2.78 21.47 17.10
C GLY A 183 3.06 21.81 15.65
N ASP A 184 3.83 22.86 15.41
CA ASP A 184 4.15 23.50 14.14
C ASP A 184 5.03 22.71 13.14
N ALA A 185 5.32 21.45 13.41
CA ALA A 185 6.11 20.61 12.52
C ALA A 185 5.24 19.80 11.55
N PHE A 186 5.66 19.66 10.31
CA PHE A 186 5.03 18.75 9.36
C PHE A 186 4.95 17.34 9.95
N GLN A 187 3.73 16.82 10.09
CA GLN A 187 3.45 15.57 10.77
C GLN A 187 2.94 14.50 9.79
N LEU A 188 3.67 13.39 9.68
CA LEU A 188 3.28 12.20 8.91
C LEU A 188 2.57 11.18 9.80
N ASP A 189 1.38 10.75 9.36
CA ASP A 189 0.66 9.62 9.99
C ASP A 189 1.12 8.28 9.39
N ALA A 190 1.93 7.55 10.13
CA ALA A 190 2.38 6.19 9.86
C ALA A 190 1.79 5.14 10.82
N THR A 191 0.62 5.43 11.42
CA THR A 191 -0.02 4.56 12.44
C THR A 191 -0.75 3.36 11.84
N GLY A 192 -0.79 3.25 10.51
CA GLY A 192 -1.45 2.20 9.77
C GLY A 192 -2.68 2.69 9.02
N VAL A 193 -3.53 1.74 8.62
CA VAL A 193 -4.71 2.02 7.78
C VAL A 193 -6.01 1.75 8.52
N ALA A 194 -7.08 2.39 8.06
CA ALA A 194 -8.43 2.23 8.54
C ALA A 194 -9.40 2.07 7.36
N PRO A 195 -10.56 1.46 7.59
CA PRO A 195 -11.61 1.33 6.60
C PRO A 195 -12.09 2.68 6.07
N VAL A 196 -12.63 2.68 4.86
CA VAL A 196 -13.24 3.86 4.25
C VAL A 196 -14.77 3.72 4.33
N ARG A 197 -15.45 4.80 4.70
CA ARG A 197 -16.88 4.80 4.99
C ARG A 197 -17.75 4.28 3.85
N TRP A 198 -17.43 4.65 2.60
CA TRP A 198 -18.25 4.25 1.46
C TRP A 198 -18.35 2.73 1.26
N TRP A 199 -17.44 1.92 1.85
CA TRP A 199 -17.57 0.46 1.81
C TRP A 199 -18.81 -0.02 2.58
N ALA A 200 -19.05 0.57 3.76
CA ALA A 200 -20.24 0.28 4.55
C ALA A 200 -21.49 0.87 3.91
N ASP A 201 -21.41 2.10 3.41
CA ASP A 201 -22.53 2.77 2.73
C ASP A 201 -22.95 2.00 1.45
N SER A 202 -22.04 1.24 0.84
CA SER A 202 -22.28 0.34 -0.31
C SER A 202 -22.69 -1.09 0.09
N GLY A 203 -22.85 -1.40 1.37
CA GLY A 203 -23.14 -2.75 1.84
C GLY A 203 -22.00 -3.77 1.64
N LEU A 204 -20.78 -3.31 1.39
CA LEU A 204 -19.61 -4.18 1.20
C LEU A 204 -18.92 -4.55 2.51
N ALA A 205 -19.15 -3.79 3.57
CA ALA A 205 -18.59 -4.04 4.90
C ALA A 205 -19.56 -3.54 5.96
N VAL A 206 -19.43 -4.02 7.17
CA VAL A 206 -20.07 -3.36 8.33
C VAL A 206 -19.32 -2.05 8.66
N PRO A 207 -19.96 -1.09 9.33
CA PRO A 207 -19.30 0.15 9.71
C PRO A 207 -17.97 -0.09 10.43
N ASP A 208 -16.95 0.70 10.05
CA ASP A 208 -15.59 0.66 10.60
C ASP A 208 -14.85 -0.67 10.46
N ALA A 209 -15.30 -1.56 9.55
CA ALA A 209 -14.62 -2.81 9.25
C ALA A 209 -14.03 -2.84 7.83
N PHE A 210 -12.99 -3.65 7.65
CA PHE A 210 -12.47 -4.02 6.35
C PHE A 210 -13.41 -5.00 5.66
N ILE A 211 -13.35 -5.06 4.33
CA ILE A 211 -14.21 -5.93 3.53
C ILE A 211 -13.82 -7.39 3.77
N GLU A 212 -14.79 -8.20 4.19
CA GLU A 212 -14.59 -9.63 4.38
C GLU A 212 -14.61 -10.39 3.04
N THR A 213 -13.61 -11.24 2.85
CA THR A 213 -13.48 -12.07 1.67
C THR A 213 -13.49 -13.57 2.02
N ASP A 214 -13.85 -14.38 1.04
CA ASP A 214 -13.61 -15.81 1.09
C ASP A 214 -12.15 -16.14 0.71
N GLU A 215 -11.83 -17.44 0.73
CA GLU A 215 -10.50 -17.93 0.36
C GLU A 215 -10.11 -17.73 -1.12
N SER A 216 -11.04 -17.25 -1.95
CA SER A 216 -10.80 -16.86 -3.33
C SER A 216 -10.67 -15.34 -3.50
N LEU A 217 -10.56 -14.58 -2.42
CA LEU A 217 -10.55 -13.13 -2.37
C LEU A 217 -11.82 -12.49 -2.97
N ARG A 218 -12.93 -13.23 -2.99
CA ARG A 218 -14.25 -12.71 -3.35
C ARG A 218 -14.95 -12.22 -2.10
N HIS A 219 -15.75 -11.19 -2.26
CA HIS A 219 -16.67 -10.74 -1.22
C HIS A 219 -17.51 -11.91 -0.72
N ARG A 220 -17.72 -12.00 0.60
CA ARG A 220 -18.42 -13.17 1.17
C ARG A 220 -19.80 -13.38 0.59
N GLN A 221 -20.56 -12.33 0.39
CA GLN A 221 -21.92 -12.37 -0.15
C GLN A 221 -21.94 -12.27 -1.69
N TYR A 222 -21.22 -11.33 -2.27
CA TYR A 222 -21.23 -11.03 -3.71
C TYR A 222 -20.04 -11.68 -4.42
N LYS A 223 -20.28 -12.86 -5.02
CA LYS A 223 -19.21 -13.72 -5.55
C LYS A 223 -18.56 -13.21 -6.86
N ASN A 224 -19.15 -12.21 -7.48
CA ASN A 224 -18.62 -11.51 -8.64
C ASN A 224 -17.76 -10.28 -8.27
N ILE A 225 -17.56 -9.99 -6.97
CA ILE A 225 -16.72 -8.90 -6.48
C ILE A 225 -15.46 -9.48 -5.85
N TYR A 226 -14.29 -9.18 -6.43
CA TYR A 226 -12.97 -9.47 -5.88
C TYR A 226 -12.44 -8.25 -5.12
N VAL A 227 -11.68 -8.50 -4.05
CA VAL A 227 -11.08 -7.46 -3.21
C VAL A 227 -9.60 -7.72 -3.03
N THR A 228 -8.76 -6.73 -3.32
CA THR A 228 -7.31 -6.85 -3.23
C THR A 228 -6.68 -5.77 -2.33
N GLY A 229 -5.49 -6.02 -1.84
CA GLY A 229 -4.73 -5.07 -1.04
C GLY A 229 -5.38 -4.69 0.29
N ASP A 230 -5.11 -3.48 0.75
CA ASP A 230 -5.49 -2.99 2.09
C ASP A 230 -7.03 -2.83 2.30
N MET A 231 -7.86 -3.20 1.33
CA MET A 231 -9.32 -3.21 1.49
C MET A 231 -9.82 -4.51 2.14
N ALA A 232 -9.15 -5.63 1.91
CA ALA A 232 -9.57 -6.92 2.43
C ALA A 232 -9.10 -7.13 3.88
N SER A 233 -9.98 -7.65 4.73
CA SER A 233 -9.71 -7.88 6.15
C SER A 233 -8.55 -8.84 6.44
N THR A 234 -8.25 -9.72 5.48
CA THR A 234 -7.22 -10.77 5.60
C THR A 234 -5.85 -10.36 5.04
N LEU A 235 -5.74 -9.20 4.41
CA LEU A 235 -4.51 -8.72 3.74
C LEU A 235 -3.88 -7.55 4.51
N SER A 236 -2.56 -7.43 4.43
CA SER A 236 -1.84 -6.34 5.08
C SER A 236 -0.56 -5.98 4.34
N GLY A 237 -0.53 -4.74 3.84
CA GLY A 237 0.65 -4.15 3.23
C GLY A 237 0.92 -4.54 1.78
N GLY A 238 2.00 -3.96 1.23
CA GLY A 238 2.29 -4.01 -0.20
C GLY A 238 2.56 -5.40 -0.76
N VAL A 239 3.19 -6.30 0.02
CA VAL A 239 3.48 -7.67 -0.44
C VAL A 239 2.19 -8.46 -0.64
N ASP A 240 1.24 -8.34 0.30
CA ASP A 240 -0.05 -9.03 0.16
C ASP A 240 -0.90 -8.39 -0.95
N ALA A 241 -0.80 -7.07 -1.15
CA ALA A 241 -1.45 -6.41 -2.27
C ALA A 241 -0.96 -6.97 -3.63
N VAL A 242 0.35 -7.08 -3.82
CA VAL A 242 0.95 -7.69 -5.02
C VAL A 242 0.52 -9.16 -5.19
N ARG A 243 0.62 -9.96 -4.12
CA ARG A 243 0.24 -11.38 -4.17
C ARG A 243 -1.25 -11.58 -4.48
N SER A 244 -2.12 -10.77 -3.87
CA SER A 244 -3.56 -10.84 -4.10
C SER A 244 -3.91 -10.46 -5.54
N GLY A 245 -3.27 -9.44 -6.10
CA GLY A 245 -3.47 -9.06 -7.50
C GLY A 245 -3.09 -10.17 -8.48
N ARG A 246 -1.90 -10.76 -8.31
CA ARG A 246 -1.45 -11.92 -9.12
C ARG A 246 -2.41 -13.11 -9.01
N TYR A 247 -2.92 -13.34 -7.80
CA TYR A 247 -3.87 -14.41 -7.60
C TYR A 247 -5.20 -14.13 -8.30
N VAL A 248 -5.74 -12.90 -8.18
CA VAL A 248 -6.99 -12.52 -8.84
C VAL A 248 -6.84 -12.56 -10.37
N ALA A 249 -5.71 -12.11 -10.92
CA ALA A 249 -5.43 -12.24 -12.37
C ALA A 249 -5.55 -13.70 -12.83
N LYS A 250 -4.95 -14.65 -12.09
CA LYS A 250 -5.07 -16.09 -12.37
C LYS A 250 -6.50 -16.62 -12.23
N ARG A 251 -7.28 -16.06 -11.31
CA ARG A 251 -8.71 -16.44 -11.15
C ARG A 251 -9.53 -15.96 -12.33
N LEU A 252 -9.33 -14.72 -12.77
CA LEU A 252 -10.00 -14.15 -13.94
C LEU A 252 -9.73 -14.96 -15.23
N LEU A 253 -8.51 -15.47 -15.37
CA LEU A 253 -8.10 -16.31 -16.52
C LEU A 253 -8.36 -17.82 -16.32
N ASN A 254 -9.07 -18.20 -15.25
CA ASN A 254 -9.37 -19.60 -14.90
C ASN A 254 -8.11 -20.50 -14.71
N GLU A 255 -6.94 -19.91 -14.46
CA GLU A 255 -5.68 -20.66 -14.30
C GLU A 255 -5.52 -21.28 -12.92
N THR A 256 -6.34 -20.90 -11.95
CA THR A 256 -6.29 -21.47 -10.60
C THR A 256 -7.67 -21.61 -9.97
N LYS A 257 -7.89 -22.74 -9.33
CA LYS A 257 -9.05 -23.00 -8.42
C LYS A 257 -8.59 -23.12 -6.97
N ARG A 258 -7.27 -23.08 -6.70
CA ARG A 258 -6.71 -23.21 -5.36
C ARG A 258 -7.07 -21.99 -4.51
N PRO A 259 -7.29 -22.15 -3.20
CA PRO A 259 -7.53 -21.04 -2.30
C PRO A 259 -6.29 -20.11 -2.19
N PHE A 260 -6.55 -18.83 -1.99
CA PHE A 260 -5.52 -17.87 -1.62
C PHE A 260 -5.06 -18.16 -0.19
N ARG A 261 -3.77 -18.19 0.02
CA ARG A 261 -3.18 -18.34 1.35
C ARG A 261 -2.24 -17.19 1.61
N THR A 262 -2.48 -16.45 2.67
CA THR A 262 -1.50 -15.50 3.20
C THR A 262 -0.28 -16.27 3.67
N ARG A 263 0.90 -15.70 3.40
CA ARG A 263 2.18 -16.27 3.83
C ARG A 263 3.01 -15.15 4.43
N GLU A 264 3.85 -15.50 5.36
CA GLU A 264 4.84 -14.54 5.86
C GLU A 264 5.54 -13.84 4.70
N ALA A 265 5.67 -12.53 4.84
CA ALA A 265 6.28 -11.69 3.83
C ALA A 265 7.70 -11.32 4.24
N VAL A 266 8.64 -11.42 3.29
CA VAL A 266 9.93 -10.77 3.44
C VAL A 266 9.69 -9.26 3.36
N ASN A 267 10.04 -8.53 4.42
CA ASN A 267 10.04 -7.07 4.40
C ASN A 267 11.48 -6.59 4.49
N ILE A 268 11.81 -5.56 3.72
CA ILE A 268 13.14 -4.96 3.72
C ILE A 268 12.97 -3.45 3.91
N LEU A 269 13.54 -2.93 4.99
CA LEU A 269 13.45 -1.53 5.41
C LEU A 269 14.81 -0.86 5.25
N LEU A 270 14.87 0.27 4.57
CA LEU A 270 16.07 1.10 4.57
C LEU A 270 16.35 1.61 6.00
N THR A 271 17.62 1.64 6.36
CA THR A 271 18.07 2.12 7.67
C THR A 271 19.18 3.16 7.48
N THR A 272 20.30 3.00 8.15
CA THR A 272 21.48 3.86 7.96
C THR A 272 21.99 3.78 6.51
N PRO A 273 22.73 4.77 6.00
CA PRO A 273 23.25 4.75 4.63
C PRO A 273 23.94 3.44 4.26
N GLY A 274 23.56 2.86 3.12
CA GLY A 274 24.09 1.61 2.61
C GLY A 274 23.66 0.34 3.37
N ARG A 275 22.67 0.42 4.27
CA ARG A 275 22.17 -0.71 5.04
C ARG A 275 20.65 -0.78 5.03
N ALA A 276 20.14 -2.00 5.19
CA ALA A 276 18.71 -2.27 5.37
C ALA A 276 18.50 -3.39 6.39
N LEU A 277 17.30 -3.42 6.96
CA LEU A 277 16.81 -4.49 7.81
C LEU A 277 15.87 -5.38 7.00
N LEU A 278 16.23 -6.62 6.78
CA LEU A 278 15.36 -7.67 6.27
C LEU A 278 14.70 -8.38 7.45
N THR A 279 13.38 -8.62 7.33
CA THR A 279 12.61 -9.40 8.30
C THR A 279 11.79 -10.47 7.58
N PHE A 280 11.75 -11.69 8.15
CA PHE A 280 10.92 -12.79 7.72
C PHE A 280 10.56 -13.63 8.96
N GLY A 281 9.33 -13.51 9.41
CA GLY A 281 8.94 -14.01 10.73
C GLY A 281 9.87 -13.49 11.82
N GLN A 282 10.43 -14.40 12.62
CA GLN A 282 11.41 -14.06 13.65
C GLN A 282 12.84 -13.88 13.12
N PHE A 283 13.10 -14.28 11.86
CA PHE A 283 14.40 -14.08 11.25
C PHE A 283 14.62 -12.61 10.89
N THR A 284 15.77 -12.08 11.25
CA THR A 284 16.13 -10.70 10.91
C THR A 284 17.59 -10.60 10.49
N TRP A 285 17.84 -9.87 9.41
CA TRP A 285 19.19 -9.59 8.92
C TRP A 285 19.35 -8.09 8.64
N HIS A 286 20.27 -7.46 9.36
CA HIS A 286 20.63 -6.05 9.13
C HIS A 286 22.01 -5.96 8.51
N GLY A 287 22.10 -5.37 7.31
CA GLY A 287 23.38 -5.30 6.61
C GLY A 287 23.32 -4.66 5.23
N ARG A 288 24.44 -4.76 4.50
CA ARG A 288 24.56 -4.24 3.12
C ARG A 288 23.80 -5.08 2.10
N LEU A 289 23.79 -6.42 2.22
CA LEU A 289 23.12 -7.26 1.25
C LEU A 289 21.60 -7.02 1.19
N PRO A 290 20.86 -6.95 2.31
CA PRO A 290 19.45 -6.51 2.28
C PRO A 290 19.23 -5.17 1.59
N TYR A 291 20.16 -4.22 1.73
CA TYR A 291 20.09 -2.92 1.06
C TYR A 291 20.14 -3.05 -0.47
N TYR A 292 21.07 -3.83 -1.01
CA TYR A 292 21.17 -4.03 -2.46
C TYR A 292 19.98 -4.83 -2.99
N VAL A 293 19.51 -5.84 -2.25
CA VAL A 293 18.31 -6.62 -2.61
C VAL A 293 17.09 -5.72 -2.69
N LYS A 294 16.85 -4.86 -1.70
CA LYS A 294 15.75 -3.89 -1.74
C LYS A 294 15.85 -2.97 -2.97
N ARG A 295 17.01 -2.40 -3.21
CA ARG A 295 17.23 -1.51 -4.36
C ARG A 295 16.92 -2.21 -5.68
N TRP A 296 17.36 -3.45 -5.82
CA TRP A 296 17.13 -4.24 -7.03
C TRP A 296 15.63 -4.54 -7.21
N ILE A 297 14.95 -5.02 -6.15
CA ILE A 297 13.51 -5.34 -6.20
C ILE A 297 12.70 -4.11 -6.60
N ASP A 298 12.88 -3.00 -5.89
CA ASP A 298 12.09 -1.79 -6.11
C ASP A 298 12.38 -1.17 -7.47
N SER A 299 13.66 -1.14 -7.91
CA SER A 299 14.03 -0.64 -9.24
C SER A 299 13.48 -1.51 -10.36
N ARG A 300 13.44 -2.85 -10.17
CA ARG A 300 12.83 -3.76 -11.14
C ARG A 300 11.34 -3.52 -11.24
N TYR A 301 10.64 -3.40 -10.10
CA TYR A 301 9.21 -3.16 -10.06
C TYR A 301 8.83 -1.84 -10.75
N VAL A 302 9.50 -0.74 -10.42
CA VAL A 302 9.23 0.55 -11.04
C VAL A 302 9.50 0.52 -12.56
N ARG A 303 10.53 -0.20 -13.01
CA ARG A 303 10.81 -0.33 -14.46
C ARG A 303 9.77 -1.15 -15.22
N GLN A 304 9.14 -2.12 -14.57
CA GLN A 304 8.11 -2.96 -15.18
C GLN A 304 6.85 -2.15 -15.55
N TYR A 305 6.56 -1.09 -14.80
CA TYR A 305 5.34 -0.28 -14.95
C TYR A 305 5.63 1.19 -15.35
N LYS A 306 6.76 1.44 -16.00
CA LYS A 306 7.11 2.78 -16.53
C LYS A 306 6.43 3.09 -17.88
#